data_abc746167b1d82e1447b39eba5e3902c
#
_entry.id   abc746167b1d82e1447b39eba5e3902c
#
_cell.length_a   1.000
_cell.length_b   1.000
_cell.length_c   1.000
_cell.angle_alpha   90.00
_cell.angle_beta   90.00
_cell.angle_gamma   90.00
#
_symmetry.space_group_name_H-M   'P 1'
#
loop_
_entity.id
_entity.type
_entity.pdbx_description
1 polymer ?
#
loop_
_entity_poly.entity_id
_entity_poly.type
_entity_poly.pdbx_seq_one_letter_code
_entity_poly.pdbx_strand_id
1 'polypeptide(L)'
;MIVQMIGIGAGTEALLTQEALRKIREADLVLTNERLFEAFEYLNPNTKSCTLSEIEAQIREHMGMSKVAILASGDVGFYSLSNTLKPVLEDVQVEWVNGISSLQYLAARLKQDYSSVKVVSVHGRHRSVIPYVSYHENIFVLTGGAHKAHDVIADLVQSGLGSVRVTAGENLSMAAERLITAEANQLQDLRFDNLSVLWINNPKYVSRTNTLSDEDFERGSVPMTKGAVREYSLAKLDIQPGEIVFDIGAGTGSVAVAMARRAHESFIYAVEKSQDAIELIRRNRQKLGAFNIKLIEGTAPECLEDLPAPDKVFIGGAGGKVDAVMDAVLSKNPRARIVVNAITLETLQETLQSFERHNFRSQIQCLAVTEVEAVGRYHMMKAQNPIYVMMGECVDG
;
A
#
# COMPACT_ATOMS: atom_id res chain seq x y z
N MET A 1 38.77 9.43 5.87
CA MET A 1 37.58 10.17 6.33
C MET A 1 36.55 9.17 6.83
N ILE A 2 35.94 9.45 7.97
CA ILE A 2 34.78 8.69 8.47
C ILE A 2 33.56 9.63 8.41
N VAL A 3 32.52 9.21 7.73
CA VAL A 3 31.22 9.91 7.73
C VAL A 3 30.33 9.28 8.79
N GLN A 4 29.88 10.08 9.74
CA GLN A 4 29.03 9.66 10.86
C GLN A 4 27.60 10.13 10.59
N MET A 5 26.72 9.19 10.22
CA MET A 5 25.29 9.47 10.12
C MET A 5 24.69 9.41 11.51
N ILE A 6 24.21 10.53 12.03
CA ILE A 6 23.78 10.65 13.43
C ILE A 6 22.29 10.95 13.51
N GLY A 7 21.52 10.00 14.08
CA GLY A 7 20.13 10.20 14.43
C GLY A 7 19.99 11.11 15.65
N ILE A 8 19.26 12.22 15.47
CA ILE A 8 19.12 13.25 16.52
C ILE A 8 17.78 13.20 17.26
N GLY A 9 17.01 12.14 17.08
CA GLY A 9 15.68 12.05 17.67
C GLY A 9 14.68 12.98 17.00
N ALA A 10 13.59 13.28 17.71
CA ALA A 10 12.51 14.10 17.18
C ALA A 10 12.81 15.62 17.16
N GLY A 11 14.02 16.05 17.56
CA GLY A 11 14.48 17.41 17.33
C GLY A 11 14.83 18.21 18.60
N THR A 12 14.99 17.56 19.76
CA THR A 12 15.45 18.20 21.01
C THR A 12 16.65 17.49 21.58
N GLU A 13 17.51 18.24 22.29
CA GLU A 13 18.72 17.70 22.94
C GLU A 13 18.41 16.58 23.94
N ALA A 14 17.27 16.65 24.63
CA ALA A 14 16.83 15.63 25.58
C ALA A 14 16.62 14.23 24.95
N LEU A 15 16.49 14.14 23.65
CA LEU A 15 16.34 12.89 22.89
C LEU A 15 17.63 12.45 22.18
N LEU A 16 18.73 13.21 22.30
CA LEU A 16 20.04 12.76 21.84
C LEU A 16 20.54 11.62 22.71
N THR A 17 21.06 10.59 22.07
CA THR A 17 21.84 9.60 22.80
C THR A 17 23.16 10.21 23.25
N GLN A 18 23.75 9.71 24.33
CA GLN A 18 25.06 10.16 24.79
C GLN A 18 26.15 10.00 23.72
N GLU A 19 26.04 8.95 22.92
CA GLU A 19 26.93 8.73 21.80
C GLU A 19 26.76 9.79 20.70
N ALA A 20 25.50 10.11 20.32
CA ALA A 20 25.21 11.16 19.34
C ALA A 20 25.81 12.51 19.80
N LEU A 21 25.51 12.90 21.05
CA LEU A 21 26.00 14.15 21.62
C LEU A 21 27.55 14.24 21.59
N ARG A 22 28.24 13.16 22.00
CA ARG A 22 29.69 13.09 21.97
C ARG A 22 30.24 13.23 20.55
N LYS A 23 29.68 12.45 19.57
CA LYS A 23 30.18 12.45 18.19
C LYS A 23 29.92 13.77 17.47
N ILE A 24 28.79 14.46 17.75
CA ILE A 24 28.53 15.81 17.22
C ILE A 24 29.63 16.78 17.71
N ARG A 25 29.95 16.76 19.01
CA ARG A 25 30.96 17.64 19.60
C ARG A 25 32.36 17.36 19.10
N GLU A 26 32.69 16.11 18.79
CA GLU A 26 34.03 15.67 18.35
C GLU A 26 34.23 15.74 16.83
N ALA A 27 33.17 16.03 16.04
CA ALA A 27 33.28 16.09 14.59
C ALA A 27 34.08 17.31 14.12
N ASP A 28 34.87 17.13 13.07
CA ASP A 28 35.61 18.23 12.41
C ASP A 28 34.65 19.14 11.62
N LEU A 29 33.56 18.57 11.12
CA LEU A 29 32.48 19.26 10.37
C LEU A 29 31.16 18.58 10.68
N VAL A 30 30.09 19.38 10.87
CA VAL A 30 28.72 18.90 11.04
C VAL A 30 27.86 19.46 9.90
N LEU A 31 27.21 18.59 9.14
CA LEU A 31 26.31 18.93 8.05
C LEU A 31 24.86 18.62 8.43
N THR A 32 23.96 19.54 8.16
CA THR A 32 22.56 19.38 8.52
C THR A 32 21.65 20.28 7.66
N ASN A 33 20.33 20.10 7.73
CA ASN A 33 19.39 21.04 7.13
C ASN A 33 19.17 22.26 8.05
N GLU A 34 18.54 23.32 7.50
CA GLU A 34 18.32 24.59 8.20
C GLU A 34 17.62 24.41 9.55
N ARG A 35 16.55 23.64 9.61
CA ARG A 35 15.80 23.38 10.85
C ARG A 35 16.63 22.75 11.95
N LEU A 36 17.52 21.81 11.61
CA LEU A 36 18.40 21.15 12.58
C LEU A 36 19.63 22.01 12.89
N PHE A 37 20.05 22.85 11.96
CA PHE A 37 21.07 23.84 12.20
C PHE A 37 20.64 24.78 13.33
N GLU A 38 19.49 25.42 13.23
CA GLU A 38 18.95 26.29 14.28
C GLU A 38 18.83 25.60 15.65
N ALA A 39 18.51 24.29 15.65
CA ALA A 39 18.32 23.53 16.88
C ALA A 39 19.61 23.06 17.53
N PHE A 40 20.72 22.86 16.77
CA PHE A 40 21.89 22.12 17.24
C PHE A 40 23.24 22.79 16.90
N GLU A 41 23.30 23.94 16.23
CA GLU A 41 24.57 24.63 15.89
C GLU A 41 25.47 24.92 17.12
N TYR A 42 24.85 25.15 18.28
CA TYR A 42 25.59 25.41 19.54
C TYR A 42 26.40 24.22 20.04
N LEU A 43 26.14 22.99 19.55
CA LEU A 43 26.89 21.78 19.95
C LEU A 43 28.25 21.69 19.30
N ASN A 44 28.44 22.26 18.11
CA ASN A 44 29.71 22.27 17.39
C ASN A 44 29.82 23.54 16.51
N PRO A 45 30.87 24.39 16.70
CA PRO A 45 31.02 25.64 15.95
C PRO A 45 31.23 25.44 14.45
N ASN A 46 31.58 24.23 14.00
CA ASN A 46 31.81 23.88 12.61
C ASN A 46 30.51 23.29 11.95
N THR A 47 29.33 23.61 12.50
CA THR A 47 28.08 23.18 11.93
C THR A 47 27.71 24.04 10.73
N LYS A 48 27.29 23.40 9.61
CA LYS A 48 26.84 24.06 8.39
C LYS A 48 25.43 23.58 8.00
N SER A 49 24.56 24.55 7.64
CA SER A 49 23.28 24.26 7.01
C SER A 49 23.51 23.96 5.51
N CYS A 50 22.98 22.84 5.03
CA CYS A 50 23.12 22.38 3.66
C CYS A 50 21.82 21.78 3.16
N THR A 51 21.52 21.97 1.89
CA THR A 51 20.53 21.17 1.17
C THR A 51 21.08 19.76 0.90
N LEU A 52 20.21 18.84 0.53
CA LEU A 52 20.61 17.47 0.23
C LEU A 52 21.66 17.40 -0.90
N SER A 53 21.51 18.21 -1.93
CA SER A 53 22.45 18.30 -3.06
C SER A 53 23.79 18.89 -2.69
N GLU A 54 23.84 19.79 -1.70
CA GLU A 54 25.06 20.39 -1.21
C GLU A 54 25.87 19.47 -0.30
N ILE A 55 25.21 18.54 0.41
CA ILE A 55 25.89 17.57 1.28
C ILE A 55 26.93 16.77 0.50
N GLU A 56 26.61 16.31 -0.71
CA GLU A 56 27.56 15.58 -1.54
C GLU A 56 28.80 16.42 -1.87
N ALA A 57 28.58 17.67 -2.29
CA ALA A 57 29.68 18.59 -2.60
C ALA A 57 30.56 18.85 -1.36
N GLN A 58 29.93 19.05 -0.19
CA GLN A 58 30.65 19.27 1.06
C GLN A 58 31.47 18.02 1.49
N ILE A 59 30.96 16.81 1.30
CA ILE A 59 31.73 15.58 1.57
C ILE A 59 32.97 15.50 0.68
N ARG A 60 32.81 15.78 -0.64
CA ARG A 60 33.93 15.76 -1.60
C ARG A 60 34.98 16.83 -1.29
N GLU A 61 34.57 18.06 -0.96
CA GLU A 61 35.43 19.16 -0.64
C GLU A 61 36.28 18.89 0.63
N HIS A 62 35.70 18.17 1.59
CA HIS A 62 36.30 17.95 2.89
C HIS A 62 36.89 16.53 3.08
N MET A 63 37.25 15.85 1.98
CA MET A 63 37.86 14.49 1.99
C MET A 63 39.13 14.39 2.84
N GLY A 64 39.82 15.50 3.15
CA GLY A 64 40.99 15.57 4.05
C GLY A 64 40.65 15.56 5.54
N MET A 65 39.39 15.73 5.93
CA MET A 65 38.99 15.71 7.35
C MET A 65 38.91 14.28 7.88
N SER A 66 39.09 14.12 9.21
CA SER A 66 39.01 12.80 9.84
C SER A 66 37.58 12.36 10.06
N LYS A 67 36.72 13.26 10.58
CA LYS A 67 35.35 12.96 10.99
C LYS A 67 34.36 14.02 10.47
N VAL A 68 33.40 13.60 9.65
CA VAL A 68 32.29 14.45 9.19
C VAL A 68 30.97 13.87 9.71
N ALA A 69 30.23 14.63 10.51
CA ALA A 69 28.92 14.23 11.02
C ALA A 69 27.81 14.76 10.12
N ILE A 70 26.81 13.93 9.82
CA ILE A 70 25.58 14.31 9.11
C ILE A 70 24.40 14.05 10.04
N LEU A 71 23.68 15.11 10.40
CA LEU A 71 22.54 15.00 11.30
C LEU A 71 21.26 14.60 10.53
N ALA A 72 20.58 13.58 11.02
CA ALA A 72 19.33 13.08 10.47
C ALA A 72 18.23 13.11 11.51
N SER A 73 17.03 13.60 11.16
CA SER A 73 15.87 13.55 12.06
C SER A 73 15.51 12.11 12.41
N GLY A 74 15.13 11.87 13.65
CA GLY A 74 14.71 10.56 14.13
C GLY A 74 15.89 9.60 14.28
N ASP A 75 15.73 8.40 13.76
CA ASP A 75 16.73 7.34 13.72
C ASP A 75 17.27 7.15 12.30
N VAL A 76 18.56 6.85 12.18
CA VAL A 76 19.24 6.71 10.88
C VAL A 76 18.74 5.53 10.05
N GLY A 77 18.22 4.49 10.67
CA GLY A 77 17.66 3.31 10.01
C GLY A 77 16.17 3.41 9.71
N PHE A 78 15.49 4.48 10.14
CA PHE A 78 14.04 4.59 10.06
C PHE A 78 13.59 5.69 9.09
N TYR A 79 13.39 5.36 7.80
CA TYR A 79 12.97 6.29 6.74
C TYR A 79 13.82 7.58 6.67
N SER A 80 15.08 7.44 6.92
CA SER A 80 16.03 8.53 7.07
C SER A 80 16.70 8.93 5.75
N LEU A 81 17.33 10.09 5.80
CA LEU A 81 18.24 10.65 4.80
C LEU A 81 19.36 9.67 4.37
N SER A 82 19.75 8.73 5.25
CA SER A 82 20.78 7.72 4.98
C SER A 82 20.54 6.93 3.68
N ASN A 83 19.29 6.58 3.39
CA ASN A 83 18.95 5.87 2.15
C ASN A 83 19.17 6.70 0.88
N THR A 84 18.94 8.01 0.96
CA THR A 84 19.13 8.93 -0.17
C THR A 84 20.60 9.23 -0.40
N LEU A 85 21.41 9.29 0.68
CA LEU A 85 22.85 9.53 0.59
C LEU A 85 23.66 8.26 0.30
N LYS A 86 23.05 7.08 0.31
CA LYS A 86 23.78 5.82 0.09
C LYS A 86 24.69 5.83 -1.14
N PRO A 87 24.26 6.29 -2.34
CA PRO A 87 25.13 6.33 -3.52
C PRO A 87 26.33 7.28 -3.36
N VAL A 88 26.16 8.36 -2.61
CA VAL A 88 27.21 9.37 -2.35
C VAL A 88 28.27 8.83 -1.38
N LEU A 89 27.90 7.87 -0.55
CA LEU A 89 28.68 7.34 0.55
C LEU A 89 29.33 5.98 0.23
N GLU A 90 29.21 5.47 -1.00
CA GLU A 90 29.73 4.14 -1.38
C GLU A 90 31.25 4.01 -1.21
N ASP A 91 32.00 5.09 -1.46
CA ASP A 91 33.46 5.10 -1.41
C ASP A 91 34.05 5.63 -0.09
N VAL A 92 33.25 5.83 0.95
CA VAL A 92 33.70 6.34 2.25
C VAL A 92 33.30 5.41 3.38
N GLN A 93 34.12 5.39 4.44
CA GLN A 93 33.75 4.66 5.65
C GLN A 93 32.59 5.36 6.35
N VAL A 94 31.49 4.67 6.57
CA VAL A 94 30.29 5.20 7.19
C VAL A 94 30.03 4.53 8.53
N GLU A 95 29.77 5.32 9.55
CA GLU A 95 29.27 4.89 10.86
C GLU A 95 27.85 5.38 11.06
N TRP A 96 27.00 4.52 11.61
CA TRP A 96 25.63 4.88 11.99
C TRP A 96 25.53 5.03 13.50
N VAL A 97 24.91 6.13 13.93
CA VAL A 97 24.61 6.41 15.33
C VAL A 97 23.11 6.54 15.50
N ASN A 98 22.55 5.65 16.30
CA ASN A 98 21.10 5.56 16.47
C ASN A 98 20.52 6.82 17.14
N GLY A 99 19.29 7.14 16.75
CA GLY A 99 18.43 8.14 17.40
C GLY A 99 17.08 7.55 17.78
N ILE A 100 16.29 8.30 18.52
CA ILE A 100 14.90 7.93 18.86
C ILE A 100 14.00 8.33 17.71
N SER A 101 13.41 7.34 17.01
CA SER A 101 12.48 7.60 15.91
C SER A 101 11.18 8.25 16.39
N SER A 102 10.46 8.94 15.47
CA SER A 102 9.13 9.46 15.76
C SER A 102 8.12 8.36 16.12
N LEU A 103 8.30 7.14 15.60
CA LEU A 103 7.51 5.97 16.00
C LEU A 103 7.73 5.63 17.48
N GLN A 104 8.99 5.48 17.91
CA GLN A 104 9.33 5.16 19.30
C GLN A 104 8.83 6.23 20.26
N TYR A 105 9.03 7.50 19.88
CA TYR A 105 8.58 8.61 20.70
C TYR A 105 7.06 8.63 20.85
N LEU A 106 6.31 8.55 19.74
CA LEU A 106 4.84 8.55 19.77
C LEU A 106 4.30 7.33 20.51
N ALA A 107 4.86 6.13 20.28
CA ALA A 107 4.48 4.91 20.97
C ALA A 107 4.62 5.04 22.50
N ALA A 108 5.73 5.63 22.98
CA ALA A 108 5.95 5.92 24.40
C ALA A 108 4.91 6.90 24.96
N ARG A 109 4.59 7.98 24.21
CA ARG A 109 3.54 8.95 24.58
C ARG A 109 2.16 8.30 24.69
N LEU A 110 1.85 7.35 23.81
CA LEU A 110 0.60 6.61 23.79
C LEU A 110 0.59 5.39 24.73
N LYS A 111 1.74 5.00 25.28
CA LYS A 111 1.93 3.77 26.08
C LYS A 111 1.51 2.53 25.27
N GLN A 112 1.88 2.49 24.00
CA GLN A 112 1.57 1.40 23.07
C GLN A 112 2.84 0.61 22.72
N ASP A 113 2.70 -0.70 22.60
CA ASP A 113 3.71 -1.54 21.97
C ASP A 113 3.68 -1.31 20.44
N TYR A 114 4.86 -1.25 19.84
CA TYR A 114 5.01 -1.03 18.40
C TYR A 114 5.64 -2.22 17.66
N SER A 115 5.81 -3.36 18.31
CA SER A 115 6.40 -4.58 17.71
C SER A 115 5.60 -5.12 16.52
N SER A 116 4.27 -4.97 16.54
CA SER A 116 3.32 -5.43 15.51
C SER A 116 2.77 -4.30 14.64
N VAL A 117 3.23 -3.06 14.84
CA VAL A 117 2.73 -1.90 14.10
C VAL A 117 3.20 -1.93 12.65
N LYS A 118 2.26 -1.79 11.71
CA LYS A 118 2.62 -1.60 10.29
C LYS A 118 3.05 -0.16 10.08
N VAL A 119 4.28 0.03 9.61
CA VAL A 119 4.80 1.36 9.28
C VAL A 119 4.57 1.67 7.81
N VAL A 120 4.00 2.83 7.53
CA VAL A 120 3.74 3.33 6.18
C VAL A 120 4.30 4.75 6.05
N SER A 121 5.06 5.00 5.01
CA SER A 121 5.50 6.36 4.67
C SER A 121 4.77 6.84 3.43
N VAL A 122 4.03 7.93 3.57
CA VAL A 122 3.45 8.69 2.45
C VAL A 122 4.28 9.93 2.11
N HIS A 123 5.37 10.17 2.84
CA HIS A 123 6.29 11.26 2.61
C HIS A 123 6.99 11.10 1.25
N GLY A 124 6.74 12.04 0.33
CA GLY A 124 7.35 12.03 -1.02
C GLY A 124 6.96 10.86 -1.91
N ARG A 125 5.89 10.13 -1.60
CA ARG A 125 5.40 8.99 -2.38
C ARG A 125 3.90 9.07 -2.57
N HIS A 126 3.41 8.74 -3.77
CA HIS A 126 1.98 8.55 -4.06
C HIS A 126 1.50 7.18 -3.54
N ARG A 127 1.50 7.01 -2.22
CA ARG A 127 1.07 5.77 -1.58
C ARG A 127 -0.10 6.04 -0.65
N SER A 128 -1.19 5.30 -0.78
CA SER A 128 -2.35 5.41 0.11
C SER A 128 -2.16 4.52 1.35
N VAL A 129 -2.72 4.95 2.48
CA VAL A 129 -2.76 4.15 3.71
C VAL A 129 -3.93 3.17 3.75
N ILE A 130 -4.94 3.35 2.89
CA ILE A 130 -6.20 2.59 2.91
C ILE A 130 -5.99 1.07 2.85
N PRO A 131 -5.15 0.51 1.95
CA PRO A 131 -4.88 -0.92 1.93
C PRO A 131 -4.36 -1.44 3.26
N TYR A 132 -3.46 -0.69 3.89
CA TYR A 132 -2.85 -1.10 5.17
C TYR A 132 -3.84 -1.04 6.32
N VAL A 133 -4.66 0.01 6.40
CA VAL A 133 -5.69 0.18 7.45
C VAL A 133 -6.76 -0.90 7.35
N SER A 134 -7.05 -1.41 6.16
CA SER A 134 -8.00 -2.51 5.96
C SER A 134 -7.57 -3.80 6.66
N TYR A 135 -6.25 -4.06 6.75
CA TYR A 135 -5.70 -5.37 7.11
C TYR A 135 -4.76 -5.37 8.32
N HIS A 136 -4.58 -4.24 9.00
CA HIS A 136 -3.77 -4.16 10.22
C HIS A 136 -4.50 -3.38 11.30
N GLU A 137 -4.32 -3.83 12.54
CA GLU A 137 -4.92 -3.17 13.70
C GLU A 137 -4.28 -1.80 13.98
N ASN A 138 -2.96 -1.75 13.95
CA ASN A 138 -2.19 -0.55 14.26
C ASN A 138 -1.27 -0.18 13.11
N ILE A 139 -1.37 1.06 12.66
CA ILE A 139 -0.58 1.60 11.57
C ILE A 139 0.06 2.91 12.03
N PHE A 140 1.37 3.02 11.86
CA PHE A 140 2.09 4.28 12.02
C PHE A 140 2.36 4.89 10.65
N VAL A 141 2.00 6.16 10.47
CA VAL A 141 2.13 6.86 9.19
C VAL A 141 3.08 8.03 9.32
N LEU A 142 4.13 8.01 8.52
CA LEU A 142 4.99 9.16 8.27
C LEU A 142 4.35 10.01 7.17
N THR A 143 3.97 11.25 7.52
CA THR A 143 3.35 12.21 6.58
C THR A 143 4.36 13.28 6.17
N GLY A 144 4.06 14.05 5.13
CA GLY A 144 4.88 15.18 4.67
C GLY A 144 4.95 15.29 3.15
N GLY A 145 5.52 16.39 2.68
CA GLY A 145 5.55 16.70 1.25
C GLY A 145 4.14 16.97 0.71
N ALA A 146 3.77 16.25 -0.35
CA ALA A 146 2.47 16.40 -1.01
C ALA A 146 1.30 15.78 -0.21
N HIS A 147 1.56 14.82 0.69
CA HIS A 147 0.53 14.16 1.51
C HIS A 147 0.73 14.49 2.98
N LYS A 148 -0.07 15.42 3.46
CA LYS A 148 -0.09 15.86 4.85
C LYS A 148 -1.01 15.00 5.70
N ALA A 149 -0.95 15.15 7.01
CA ALA A 149 -1.79 14.38 7.94
C ALA A 149 -3.29 14.55 7.67
N HIS A 150 -3.74 15.76 7.32
CA HIS A 150 -5.15 16.02 7.01
C HIS A 150 -5.60 15.37 5.68
N ASP A 151 -4.72 15.23 4.69
CA ASP A 151 -5.04 14.53 3.44
C ASP A 151 -5.26 13.04 3.69
N VAL A 152 -4.39 12.42 4.51
CA VAL A 152 -4.54 11.03 4.93
C VAL A 152 -5.84 10.80 5.69
N ILE A 153 -6.22 11.71 6.59
CA ILE A 153 -7.47 11.63 7.35
C ILE A 153 -8.68 11.78 6.41
N ALA A 154 -8.64 12.69 5.46
CA ALA A 154 -9.69 12.85 4.46
C ALA A 154 -9.85 11.59 3.60
N ASP A 155 -8.74 10.96 3.17
CA ASP A 155 -8.76 9.69 2.42
C ASP A 155 -9.41 8.57 3.22
N LEU A 156 -9.13 8.47 4.53
CA LEU A 156 -9.78 7.49 5.41
C LEU A 156 -11.29 7.67 5.43
N VAL A 157 -11.76 8.90 5.62
CA VAL A 157 -13.21 9.21 5.66
C VAL A 157 -13.88 8.89 4.33
N GLN A 158 -13.30 9.35 3.22
CA GLN A 158 -13.84 9.11 1.87
C GLN A 158 -13.88 7.62 1.51
N SER A 159 -12.95 6.84 2.03
CA SER A 159 -12.89 5.39 1.79
C SER A 159 -13.84 4.57 2.66
N GLY A 160 -14.58 5.18 3.59
CA GLY A 160 -15.48 4.50 4.51
C GLY A 160 -14.82 4.03 5.82
N LEU A 161 -13.61 4.51 6.11
CA LEU A 161 -12.85 4.24 7.33
C LEU A 161 -12.95 5.40 8.34
N GLY A 162 -13.99 6.21 8.27
CA GLY A 162 -14.17 7.38 9.13
C GLY A 162 -14.27 7.10 10.63
N SER A 163 -14.63 5.87 11.02
CA SER A 163 -14.73 5.44 12.42
C SER A 163 -13.43 4.90 13.03
N VAL A 164 -12.33 4.81 12.25
CA VAL A 164 -11.04 4.41 12.81
C VAL A 164 -10.50 5.50 13.74
N ARG A 165 -9.85 5.08 14.81
CA ARG A 165 -9.24 5.99 15.77
C ARG A 165 -7.88 6.47 15.25
N VAL A 166 -7.71 7.78 15.20
CA VAL A 166 -6.46 8.40 14.73
C VAL A 166 -5.90 9.26 15.86
N THR A 167 -4.61 9.06 16.15
CA THR A 167 -3.82 10.01 16.93
C THR A 167 -2.87 10.74 15.99
N ALA A 168 -3.04 12.05 15.87
CA ALA A 168 -2.09 12.91 15.18
C ALA A 168 -1.10 13.50 16.18
N GLY A 169 0.19 13.32 15.90
CA GLY A 169 1.29 13.91 16.67
C GLY A 169 2.03 14.93 15.83
N GLU A 170 2.00 16.19 16.28
CA GLU A 170 2.66 17.31 15.62
C GLU A 170 3.83 17.79 16.44
N ASN A 171 4.91 18.19 15.77
CA ASN A 171 6.09 18.82 16.38
C ASN A 171 6.59 18.03 17.60
N LEU A 172 6.63 16.69 17.47
CA LEU A 172 6.96 15.80 18.58
C LEU A 172 8.25 16.19 19.27
N SER A 173 8.24 16.19 20.60
CA SER A 173 9.28 16.61 21.52
C SER A 173 9.60 18.13 21.57
N MET A 174 9.05 18.92 20.67
CA MET A 174 9.29 20.38 20.63
C MET A 174 8.34 21.13 21.56
N ALA A 175 8.61 22.41 21.82
CA ALA A 175 7.73 23.26 22.65
C ALA A 175 6.28 23.38 22.08
N ALA A 176 6.13 23.23 20.77
CA ALA A 176 4.84 23.24 20.08
C ALA A 176 4.24 21.83 19.90
N GLU A 177 4.67 20.83 20.68
CA GLU A 177 4.11 19.48 20.60
C GLU A 177 2.60 19.49 20.83
N ARG A 178 1.86 18.88 19.92
CA ARG A 178 0.43 18.67 20.04
C ARG A 178 0.05 17.24 19.70
N LEU A 179 -0.73 16.61 20.58
CA LEU A 179 -1.30 15.28 20.39
C LEU A 179 -2.81 15.37 20.40
N ILE A 180 -3.45 14.95 19.32
CA ILE A 180 -4.91 14.91 19.19
C ILE A 180 -5.34 13.50 18.83
N THR A 181 -6.28 12.94 19.62
CA THR A 181 -6.83 11.59 19.39
C THR A 181 -8.34 11.67 19.24
N ALA A 182 -8.87 11.23 18.10
CA ALA A 182 -10.31 11.13 17.86
C ALA A 182 -10.58 10.14 16.71
N GLU A 183 -11.85 9.93 16.36
CA GLU A 183 -12.20 9.24 15.11
C GLU A 183 -11.83 10.11 13.89
N ALA A 184 -11.49 9.45 12.77
CA ALA A 184 -11.10 10.16 11.55
C ALA A 184 -12.18 11.16 11.09
N ASN A 185 -13.48 10.83 11.21
CA ASN A 185 -14.59 11.74 10.92
C ASN A 185 -14.54 13.05 11.71
N GLN A 186 -14.07 13.02 12.95
CA GLN A 186 -14.01 14.19 13.83
C GLN A 186 -12.78 15.07 13.55
N LEU A 187 -11.79 14.53 12.86
CA LEU A 187 -10.53 15.21 12.54
C LEU A 187 -10.47 15.75 11.10
N GLN A 188 -11.43 15.41 10.24
CA GLN A 188 -11.35 15.69 8.80
C GLN A 188 -11.23 17.18 8.44
N ASP A 189 -11.80 18.07 9.27
CA ASP A 189 -11.77 19.52 9.04
C ASP A 189 -10.58 20.22 9.71
N LEU A 190 -9.79 19.47 10.49
CA LEU A 190 -8.61 20.01 11.16
C LEU A 190 -7.44 20.14 10.18
N ARG A 191 -6.57 21.10 10.45
CA ARG A 191 -5.28 21.24 9.76
C ARG A 191 -4.15 20.93 10.72
N PHE A 192 -3.13 20.30 10.16
CA PHE A 192 -1.98 19.84 10.90
C PHE A 192 -0.69 20.42 10.31
N ASP A 193 0.30 20.61 11.16
CA ASP A 193 1.61 21.09 10.76
C ASP A 193 2.35 20.11 9.85
N ASN A 194 3.34 20.59 9.12
CA ASN A 194 4.12 19.75 8.20
C ASN A 194 4.91 18.64 8.91
N LEU A 195 5.34 18.86 10.17
CA LEU A 195 6.01 17.87 11.00
C LEU A 195 4.98 17.06 11.80
N SER A 196 4.20 16.27 11.10
CA SER A 196 3.17 15.45 11.70
C SER A 196 3.37 13.97 11.39
N VAL A 197 2.94 13.13 12.30
CA VAL A 197 2.82 11.67 12.13
C VAL A 197 1.47 11.21 12.62
N LEU A 198 0.98 10.07 12.12
CA LEU A 198 -0.29 9.51 12.56
C LEU A 198 -0.09 8.13 13.14
N TRP A 199 -0.82 7.84 14.21
CA TRP A 199 -1.08 6.49 14.68
C TRP A 199 -2.54 6.18 14.42
N ILE A 200 -2.81 5.19 13.58
CA ILE A 200 -4.17 4.78 13.21
C ILE A 200 -4.44 3.42 13.85
N ASN A 201 -5.54 3.34 14.61
CA ASN A 201 -6.01 2.09 15.19
C ASN A 201 -7.35 1.70 14.56
N ASN A 202 -7.38 0.52 13.92
CA ASN A 202 -8.57 -0.09 13.35
C ASN A 202 -8.91 -1.40 14.06
N PRO A 203 -9.76 -1.41 15.11
CA PRO A 203 -10.13 -2.63 15.81
C PRO A 203 -10.99 -3.58 14.95
N LYS A 204 -11.49 -3.11 13.80
CA LYS A 204 -12.30 -3.88 12.86
C LYS A 204 -11.51 -4.34 11.62
N TYR A 205 -10.18 -4.35 11.72
CA TYR A 205 -9.35 -4.88 10.63
C TYR A 205 -9.70 -6.34 10.33
N VAL A 206 -9.51 -6.78 9.10
CA VAL A 206 -9.80 -8.15 8.69
C VAL A 206 -8.53 -8.95 8.44
N SER A 207 -8.56 -10.23 8.80
CA SER A 207 -7.46 -11.13 8.49
C SER A 207 -7.37 -11.38 6.98
N ARG A 208 -6.16 -11.28 6.44
CA ARG A 208 -5.88 -11.58 5.02
C ARG A 208 -5.87 -13.08 4.72
N THR A 209 -5.60 -13.89 5.72
CA THR A 209 -5.33 -15.33 5.58
C THR A 209 -6.58 -16.18 5.69
N ASN A 210 -7.68 -15.64 6.19
CA ASN A 210 -8.93 -16.39 6.28
C ASN A 210 -9.51 -16.64 4.90
N THR A 211 -9.81 -17.88 4.59
CA THR A 211 -10.53 -18.26 3.37
C THR A 211 -11.95 -17.72 3.42
N LEU A 212 -12.42 -17.17 2.32
CA LEU A 212 -13.79 -16.67 2.17
C LEU A 212 -14.67 -17.77 1.61
N SER A 213 -15.72 -18.14 2.36
CA SER A 213 -16.77 -19.02 1.86
C SER A 213 -17.78 -18.24 1.02
N ASP A 214 -18.64 -18.96 0.31
CA ASP A 214 -19.69 -18.32 -0.49
C ASP A 214 -20.78 -17.67 0.38
N GLU A 215 -20.95 -18.14 1.62
CA GLU A 215 -21.89 -17.61 2.62
C GLU A 215 -21.45 -16.28 3.23
N ASP A 216 -20.16 -15.94 3.15
CA ASP A 216 -19.64 -14.66 3.64
C ASP A 216 -20.15 -13.46 2.82
N PHE A 217 -20.54 -13.72 1.56
CA PHE A 217 -20.96 -12.67 0.64
C PHE A 217 -22.47 -12.45 0.67
N GLU A 218 -22.89 -11.18 0.61
CA GLU A 218 -24.25 -10.83 0.28
C GLU A 218 -24.52 -11.16 -1.19
N ARG A 219 -25.66 -11.80 -1.42
CA ARG A 219 -26.11 -12.26 -2.74
C ARG A 219 -27.45 -11.63 -3.09
N GLY A 220 -27.67 -11.43 -4.37
CA GLY A 220 -28.94 -11.06 -4.95
C GLY A 220 -29.25 -11.98 -6.14
N SER A 221 -29.85 -11.43 -7.17
CA SER A 221 -30.06 -12.09 -8.46
C SER A 221 -28.78 -12.14 -9.33
N VAL A 222 -27.72 -11.42 -8.91
CA VAL A 222 -26.44 -11.32 -9.65
C VAL A 222 -25.66 -12.62 -9.52
N PRO A 223 -25.18 -13.20 -10.62
CA PRO A 223 -24.32 -14.38 -10.59
C PRO A 223 -23.04 -14.12 -9.78
N MET A 224 -22.60 -15.13 -9.01
CA MET A 224 -21.38 -15.06 -8.22
C MET A 224 -20.43 -16.19 -8.61
N THR A 225 -19.16 -15.86 -8.81
CA THR A 225 -18.10 -16.85 -8.98
C THR A 225 -17.95 -17.69 -7.71
N LYS A 226 -18.16 -18.99 -7.84
CA LYS A 226 -18.12 -19.96 -6.73
C LYS A 226 -16.73 -20.10 -6.12
N GLY A 227 -16.67 -20.43 -4.83
CA GLY A 227 -15.44 -20.44 -4.04
C GLY A 227 -14.31 -21.25 -4.69
N ALA A 228 -14.56 -22.48 -5.14
CA ALA A 228 -13.54 -23.30 -5.78
C ALA A 228 -12.97 -22.66 -7.06
N VAL A 229 -13.84 -22.08 -7.89
CA VAL A 229 -13.44 -21.40 -9.14
C VAL A 229 -12.70 -20.11 -8.81
N ARG A 230 -13.21 -19.34 -7.82
CA ARG A 230 -12.60 -18.09 -7.35
C ARG A 230 -11.15 -18.32 -6.89
N GLU A 231 -10.94 -19.29 -5.98
CA GLU A 231 -9.60 -19.57 -5.46
C GLU A 231 -8.65 -20.09 -6.54
N TYR A 232 -9.16 -20.89 -7.47
CA TYR A 232 -8.34 -21.37 -8.58
C TYR A 232 -7.95 -20.23 -9.53
N SER A 233 -8.88 -19.34 -9.88
CA SER A 233 -8.61 -18.15 -10.72
C SER A 233 -7.57 -17.24 -10.06
N LEU A 234 -7.67 -17.02 -8.75
CA LEU A 234 -6.71 -16.24 -7.98
C LEU A 234 -5.32 -16.89 -7.91
N ALA A 235 -5.25 -18.22 -7.85
CA ALA A 235 -3.98 -18.94 -7.93
C ALA A 235 -3.31 -18.75 -9.31
N LYS A 236 -4.10 -18.65 -10.38
CA LYS A 236 -3.58 -18.37 -11.74
C LYS A 236 -3.15 -16.93 -11.93
N LEU A 237 -3.81 -15.97 -11.26
CA LEU A 237 -3.41 -14.56 -11.27
C LEU A 237 -2.07 -14.34 -10.56
N ASP A 238 -1.77 -15.09 -9.50
CA ASP A 238 -0.52 -14.98 -8.73
C ASP A 238 -0.25 -13.54 -8.25
N ILE A 239 -1.23 -12.97 -7.54
CA ILE A 239 -1.22 -11.57 -7.11
C ILE A 239 -0.22 -11.34 -5.99
N GLN A 240 0.66 -10.34 -6.16
CA GLN A 240 1.60 -9.90 -5.14
C GLN A 240 1.06 -8.67 -4.35
N PRO A 241 1.52 -8.43 -3.11
CA PRO A 241 0.93 -7.45 -2.20
C PRO A 241 0.75 -6.03 -2.75
N GLY A 242 1.69 -5.53 -3.54
CA GLY A 242 1.71 -4.15 -4.06
C GLY A 242 1.18 -4.00 -5.50
N GLU A 243 0.68 -5.06 -6.11
CA GLU A 243 0.24 -5.04 -7.51
C GLU A 243 -1.12 -4.36 -7.68
N ILE A 244 -1.28 -3.62 -8.77
CA ILE A 244 -2.55 -3.05 -9.22
C ILE A 244 -3.32 -4.13 -9.98
N VAL A 245 -4.56 -4.40 -9.55
CA VAL A 245 -5.36 -5.49 -10.12
C VAL A 245 -6.71 -4.97 -10.59
N PHE A 246 -7.13 -5.42 -11.77
CA PHE A 246 -8.47 -5.13 -12.30
C PHE A 246 -9.37 -6.36 -12.20
N ASP A 247 -10.64 -6.14 -11.80
CA ASP A 247 -11.74 -7.10 -11.84
C ASP A 247 -12.79 -6.60 -12.84
N ILE A 248 -12.80 -7.16 -14.03
CA ILE A 248 -13.69 -6.73 -15.12
C ILE A 248 -14.96 -7.58 -15.12
N GLY A 249 -16.11 -6.92 -14.93
CA GLY A 249 -17.38 -7.59 -14.70
C GLY A 249 -17.44 -8.17 -13.30
N ALA A 250 -17.22 -7.33 -12.29
CA ALA A 250 -17.00 -7.75 -10.91
C ALA A 250 -18.24 -8.40 -10.24
N GLY A 251 -19.45 -8.22 -10.78
CA GLY A 251 -20.67 -8.86 -10.30
C GLY A 251 -20.94 -8.57 -8.83
N THR A 252 -20.96 -9.60 -7.99
CA THR A 252 -21.13 -9.45 -6.53
C THR A 252 -19.90 -8.88 -5.82
N GLY A 253 -18.78 -8.71 -6.51
CA GLY A 253 -17.50 -8.33 -5.93
C GLY A 253 -16.76 -9.46 -5.20
N SER A 254 -17.20 -10.71 -5.33
CA SER A 254 -16.61 -11.82 -4.60
C SER A 254 -15.14 -12.08 -4.99
N VAL A 255 -14.81 -11.94 -6.29
CA VAL A 255 -13.43 -12.04 -6.78
C VAL A 255 -12.64 -10.81 -6.36
N ALA A 256 -13.20 -9.58 -6.53
CA ALA A 256 -12.57 -8.34 -6.11
C ALA A 256 -12.15 -8.36 -4.62
N VAL A 257 -13.04 -8.82 -3.71
CA VAL A 257 -12.73 -8.92 -2.27
C VAL A 257 -11.60 -9.91 -2.00
N ALA A 258 -11.61 -11.06 -2.66
CA ALA A 258 -10.56 -12.05 -2.50
C ALA A 258 -9.20 -11.58 -3.09
N MET A 259 -9.22 -10.85 -4.21
CA MET A 259 -8.04 -10.17 -4.77
C MET A 259 -7.50 -9.07 -3.83
N ALA A 260 -8.41 -8.28 -3.24
CA ALA A 260 -8.06 -7.19 -2.34
C ALA A 260 -7.24 -7.65 -1.11
N ARG A 261 -7.52 -8.86 -0.60
CA ARG A 261 -6.75 -9.47 0.48
C ARG A 261 -5.34 -9.88 0.05
N ARG A 262 -5.15 -10.26 -1.21
CA ARG A 262 -3.83 -10.63 -1.78
C ARG A 262 -3.02 -9.38 -2.10
N ALA A 263 -3.60 -8.40 -2.79
CA ALA A 263 -2.99 -7.11 -3.08
C ALA A 263 -3.14 -6.12 -1.91
N HIS A 264 -2.86 -6.55 -0.70
CA HIS A 264 -3.14 -5.82 0.55
C HIS A 264 -2.27 -4.57 0.78
N GLU A 265 -1.37 -4.24 -0.12
CA GLU A 265 -0.59 -3.00 -0.14
C GLU A 265 -0.93 -2.10 -1.33
N SER A 266 -1.95 -2.47 -2.12
CA SER A 266 -2.38 -1.78 -3.33
C SER A 266 -3.92 -1.81 -3.49
N PHE A 267 -4.41 -1.33 -4.62
CA PHE A 267 -5.82 -1.23 -4.94
C PHE A 267 -6.27 -2.25 -5.98
N ILE A 268 -7.51 -2.72 -5.80
CA ILE A 268 -8.29 -3.43 -6.81
C ILE A 268 -9.24 -2.44 -7.46
N TYR A 269 -9.28 -2.42 -8.77
CA TYR A 269 -10.25 -1.66 -9.57
C TYR A 269 -11.33 -2.61 -10.05
N ALA A 270 -12.49 -2.58 -9.38
CA ALA A 270 -13.65 -3.41 -9.70
C ALA A 270 -14.57 -2.66 -10.68
N VAL A 271 -14.60 -3.14 -11.91
CA VAL A 271 -15.41 -2.54 -13.00
C VAL A 271 -16.74 -3.26 -13.13
N GLU A 272 -17.83 -2.51 -13.02
CA GLU A 272 -19.18 -3.06 -13.13
C GLU A 272 -20.15 -2.01 -13.67
N LYS A 273 -21.14 -2.43 -14.49
CA LYS A 273 -22.16 -1.56 -15.10
C LYS A 273 -23.55 -1.70 -14.50
N SER A 274 -23.86 -2.84 -13.91
CA SER A 274 -25.17 -3.14 -13.33
C SER A 274 -25.33 -2.49 -11.97
N GLN A 275 -26.35 -1.68 -11.76
CA GLN A 275 -26.63 -0.99 -10.49
C GLN A 275 -26.83 -1.98 -9.34
N ASP A 276 -27.52 -3.11 -9.56
CA ASP A 276 -27.72 -4.13 -8.55
C ASP A 276 -26.39 -4.76 -8.11
N ALA A 277 -25.49 -5.01 -9.06
CA ALA A 277 -24.16 -5.53 -8.80
C ALA A 277 -23.27 -4.50 -8.09
N ILE A 278 -23.29 -3.24 -8.51
CA ILE A 278 -22.59 -2.12 -7.88
C ILE A 278 -22.96 -2.00 -6.41
N GLU A 279 -24.24 -2.10 -6.08
CA GLU A 279 -24.71 -2.05 -4.70
C GLU A 279 -24.24 -3.27 -3.88
N LEU A 280 -24.21 -4.46 -4.48
CA LEU A 280 -23.65 -5.65 -3.84
C LEU A 280 -22.14 -5.51 -3.59
N ILE A 281 -21.39 -4.97 -4.54
CA ILE A 281 -19.95 -4.70 -4.35
C ILE A 281 -19.74 -3.76 -3.17
N ARG A 282 -20.52 -2.66 -3.06
CA ARG A 282 -20.44 -1.71 -1.94
C ARG A 282 -20.68 -2.39 -0.59
N ARG A 283 -21.75 -3.21 -0.51
CA ARG A 283 -22.09 -3.94 0.72
C ARG A 283 -21.04 -4.99 1.08
N ASN A 284 -20.60 -5.81 0.13
CA ASN A 284 -19.59 -6.83 0.35
C ASN A 284 -18.22 -6.23 0.71
N ARG A 285 -17.84 -5.12 0.05
CA ARG A 285 -16.65 -4.33 0.42
C ARG A 285 -16.69 -3.87 1.87
N GLN A 286 -17.81 -3.30 2.31
CA GLN A 286 -18.02 -2.82 3.68
C GLN A 286 -18.04 -3.98 4.68
N LYS A 287 -18.85 -5.01 4.42
CA LYS A 287 -19.03 -6.18 5.29
C LYS A 287 -17.71 -6.94 5.52
N LEU A 288 -16.90 -7.08 4.46
CA LEU A 288 -15.68 -7.87 4.46
C LEU A 288 -14.39 -7.05 4.63
N GLY A 289 -14.53 -5.73 4.93
CA GLY A 289 -13.41 -4.84 5.24
C GLY A 289 -12.43 -4.64 4.10
N ALA A 290 -12.85 -4.83 2.84
CA ALA A 290 -11.97 -4.73 1.66
C ALA A 290 -11.94 -3.28 1.12
N PHE A 291 -11.55 -2.32 1.97
CA PHE A 291 -11.61 -0.89 1.62
C PHE A 291 -10.63 -0.47 0.52
N ASN A 292 -9.67 -1.32 0.19
CA ASN A 292 -8.76 -1.14 -0.96
C ASN A 292 -9.39 -1.54 -2.31
N ILE A 293 -10.72 -1.70 -2.40
CA ILE A 293 -11.44 -1.82 -3.67
C ILE A 293 -11.90 -0.43 -4.11
N LYS A 294 -11.51 -0.02 -5.30
CA LYS A 294 -12.06 1.14 -6.02
C LYS A 294 -13.10 0.64 -7.00
N LEU A 295 -14.34 1.03 -6.77
CA LEU A 295 -15.46 0.68 -7.65
C LEU A 295 -15.49 1.65 -8.83
N ILE A 296 -15.48 1.10 -10.04
CA ILE A 296 -15.55 1.83 -11.31
C ILE A 296 -16.89 1.48 -11.98
N GLU A 297 -17.78 2.44 -11.98
CA GLU A 297 -19.12 2.28 -12.58
C GLU A 297 -19.04 2.54 -14.08
N GLY A 298 -19.16 1.50 -14.89
CA GLY A 298 -19.04 1.64 -16.33
C GLY A 298 -18.85 0.32 -17.07
N THR A 299 -18.66 0.43 -18.36
CA THR A 299 -18.40 -0.70 -19.25
C THR A 299 -16.95 -0.67 -19.72
N ALA A 300 -16.25 -1.81 -19.61
CA ALA A 300 -14.94 -1.98 -20.22
C ALA A 300 -15.10 -2.28 -21.73
N PRO A 301 -14.18 -1.78 -22.59
CA PRO A 301 -12.93 -1.11 -22.24
C PRO A 301 -13.05 0.40 -21.93
N GLU A 302 -14.17 1.04 -22.24
CA GLU A 302 -14.31 2.49 -22.28
C GLU A 302 -13.95 3.16 -20.93
N CYS A 303 -14.32 2.56 -19.80
CA CYS A 303 -14.05 3.11 -18.47
C CYS A 303 -12.63 2.83 -17.97
N LEU A 304 -11.77 2.16 -18.74
CA LEU A 304 -10.40 1.84 -18.35
C LEU A 304 -9.40 2.95 -18.66
N GLU A 305 -9.77 3.94 -19.49
CA GLU A 305 -8.85 4.94 -20.05
C GLU A 305 -8.05 5.69 -18.97
N ASP A 306 -8.73 6.20 -17.94
CA ASP A 306 -8.12 7.01 -16.87
C ASP A 306 -7.56 6.17 -15.71
N LEU A 307 -7.67 4.84 -15.77
CA LEU A 307 -7.16 3.97 -14.71
C LEU A 307 -5.64 3.77 -14.85
N PRO A 308 -4.93 3.48 -13.76
CA PRO A 308 -3.51 3.17 -13.81
C PRO A 308 -3.23 1.90 -14.61
N ALA A 309 -1.99 1.67 -15.01
CA ALA A 309 -1.58 0.42 -15.65
C ALA A 309 -1.75 -0.76 -14.67
N PRO A 310 -2.52 -1.82 -15.00
CA PRO A 310 -2.68 -2.97 -14.14
C PRO A 310 -1.53 -3.97 -14.30
N ASP A 311 -1.15 -4.62 -13.20
CA ASP A 311 -0.21 -5.75 -13.23
C ASP A 311 -0.94 -7.07 -13.50
N LYS A 312 -2.16 -7.21 -12.98
CA LYS A 312 -3.00 -8.40 -13.12
C LYS A 312 -4.43 -8.00 -13.50
N VAL A 313 -5.07 -8.80 -14.32
CA VAL A 313 -6.47 -8.57 -14.73
C VAL A 313 -7.25 -9.87 -14.67
N PHE A 314 -8.37 -9.82 -13.98
CA PHE A 314 -9.39 -10.87 -14.02
C PHE A 314 -10.56 -10.40 -14.89
N ILE A 315 -11.02 -11.25 -15.80
CA ILE A 315 -12.18 -11.00 -16.66
C ILE A 315 -13.24 -12.06 -16.33
N GLY A 316 -14.22 -11.66 -15.50
CA GLY A 316 -15.36 -12.50 -15.13
C GLY A 316 -16.56 -12.35 -16.07
N GLY A 317 -16.63 -11.21 -16.78
CA GLY A 317 -17.69 -10.92 -17.75
C GLY A 317 -17.36 -9.67 -18.56
N ALA A 318 -17.04 -9.84 -19.84
CA ALA A 318 -16.74 -8.73 -20.77
C ALA A 318 -17.86 -8.44 -21.76
N GLY A 319 -18.99 -9.20 -21.71
CA GLY A 319 -20.13 -8.99 -22.62
C GLY A 319 -19.78 -9.13 -24.10
N GLY A 320 -18.88 -10.06 -24.46
CA GLY A 320 -18.42 -10.28 -25.84
C GLY A 320 -17.38 -9.25 -26.31
N LYS A 321 -16.63 -8.63 -25.39
CA LYS A 321 -15.59 -7.63 -25.69
C LYS A 321 -14.25 -8.01 -25.07
N VAL A 322 -13.95 -9.32 -24.90
CA VAL A 322 -12.70 -9.77 -24.27
C VAL A 322 -11.48 -9.20 -25.00
N ASP A 323 -11.49 -9.27 -26.34
CA ASP A 323 -10.41 -8.80 -27.19
C ASP A 323 -10.15 -7.28 -27.02
N ALA A 324 -11.19 -6.46 -27.06
CA ALA A 324 -11.07 -5.01 -26.87
C ALA A 324 -10.62 -4.63 -25.44
N VAL A 325 -11.03 -5.38 -24.43
CA VAL A 325 -10.58 -5.22 -23.05
C VAL A 325 -9.11 -5.55 -22.94
N MET A 326 -8.64 -6.63 -23.58
CA MET A 326 -7.23 -7.01 -23.60
C MET A 326 -6.39 -5.95 -24.31
N ASP A 327 -6.82 -5.40 -25.45
CA ASP A 327 -6.15 -4.31 -26.15
C ASP A 327 -5.96 -3.09 -25.23
N ALA A 328 -7.00 -2.67 -24.54
CA ALA A 328 -6.95 -1.54 -23.62
C ALA A 328 -6.01 -1.78 -22.43
N VAL A 329 -6.01 -2.99 -21.87
CA VAL A 329 -5.11 -3.38 -20.77
C VAL A 329 -3.66 -3.40 -21.23
N LEU A 330 -3.37 -4.07 -22.35
CA LEU A 330 -2.02 -4.28 -22.86
C LEU A 330 -1.39 -3.01 -23.40
N SER A 331 -2.19 -2.04 -23.86
CA SER A 331 -1.70 -0.70 -24.21
C SER A 331 -1.11 0.04 -23.00
N LYS A 332 -1.59 -0.26 -21.77
CA LYS A 332 -1.11 0.32 -20.51
C LYS A 332 0.05 -0.47 -19.91
N ASN A 333 -0.06 -1.79 -19.92
CA ASN A 333 0.99 -2.69 -19.45
C ASN A 333 1.06 -3.94 -20.33
N PRO A 334 2.00 -4.02 -21.27
CA PRO A 334 2.18 -5.18 -22.14
C PRO A 334 2.51 -6.49 -21.39
N ARG A 335 2.95 -6.38 -20.13
CA ARG A 335 3.30 -7.53 -19.26
C ARG A 335 2.19 -7.94 -18.31
N ALA A 336 1.00 -7.34 -18.41
CA ALA A 336 -0.11 -7.70 -17.54
C ALA A 336 -0.47 -9.18 -17.69
N ARG A 337 -0.58 -9.90 -16.54
CA ARG A 337 -1.11 -11.27 -16.54
C ARG A 337 -2.64 -11.21 -16.53
N ILE A 338 -3.27 -11.95 -17.42
CA ILE A 338 -4.72 -11.94 -17.61
C ILE A 338 -5.31 -13.32 -17.31
N VAL A 339 -6.37 -13.35 -16.52
CA VAL A 339 -7.16 -14.56 -16.28
C VAL A 339 -8.60 -14.31 -16.71
N VAL A 340 -9.14 -15.17 -17.55
CA VAL A 340 -10.51 -15.11 -18.05
C VAL A 340 -11.27 -16.36 -17.59
N ASN A 341 -12.45 -16.15 -17.03
CA ASN A 341 -13.38 -17.24 -16.74
C ASN A 341 -14.42 -17.31 -17.86
N ALA A 342 -14.41 -18.39 -18.65
CA ALA A 342 -15.33 -18.62 -19.74
C ALA A 342 -16.34 -19.72 -19.37
N ILE A 343 -17.62 -19.36 -19.39
CA ILE A 343 -18.77 -20.26 -19.17
C ILE A 343 -19.49 -20.61 -20.48
N THR A 344 -19.17 -19.89 -21.56
CA THR A 344 -19.74 -20.10 -22.91
C THR A 344 -18.63 -20.45 -23.88
N LEU A 345 -18.98 -21.13 -24.97
CA LEU A 345 -18.06 -21.48 -26.05
C LEU A 345 -17.58 -20.24 -26.82
N GLU A 346 -18.45 -19.23 -26.92
CA GLU A 346 -18.12 -17.97 -27.58
C GLU A 346 -17.03 -17.22 -26.80
N THR A 347 -17.14 -17.10 -25.47
CA THR A 347 -16.09 -16.47 -24.65
C THR A 347 -14.79 -17.26 -24.68
N LEU A 348 -14.87 -18.61 -24.67
CA LEU A 348 -13.71 -19.48 -24.82
C LEU A 348 -12.99 -19.22 -26.15
N GLN A 349 -13.72 -19.20 -27.25
CA GLN A 349 -13.18 -18.98 -28.59
C GLN A 349 -12.55 -17.59 -28.73
N GLU A 350 -13.28 -16.54 -28.30
CA GLU A 350 -12.79 -15.15 -28.34
C GLU A 350 -11.49 -15.01 -27.56
N THR A 351 -11.44 -15.59 -26.35
CA THR A 351 -10.23 -15.54 -25.51
C THR A 351 -9.05 -16.27 -26.15
N LEU A 352 -9.27 -17.42 -26.76
CA LEU A 352 -8.22 -18.17 -27.46
C LEU A 352 -7.63 -17.33 -28.60
N GLN A 353 -8.48 -16.77 -29.43
CA GLN A 353 -8.08 -15.92 -30.57
C GLN A 353 -7.31 -14.68 -30.09
N SER A 354 -7.75 -14.08 -28.99
CA SER A 354 -7.10 -12.91 -28.42
C SER A 354 -5.73 -13.25 -27.85
N PHE A 355 -5.59 -14.40 -27.15
CA PHE A 355 -4.29 -14.86 -26.66
C PHE A 355 -3.30 -15.16 -27.81
N GLU A 356 -3.77 -15.78 -28.89
CA GLU A 356 -2.96 -16.01 -30.09
C GLU A 356 -2.50 -14.70 -30.73
N ARG A 357 -3.41 -13.74 -30.91
CA ARG A 357 -3.11 -12.43 -31.49
C ARG A 357 -2.05 -11.64 -30.70
N HIS A 358 -2.07 -11.77 -29.37
CA HIS A 358 -1.11 -11.10 -28.49
C HIS A 358 0.14 -11.94 -28.19
N ASN A 359 0.33 -13.09 -28.83
CA ASN A 359 1.44 -14.01 -28.62
C ASN A 359 1.62 -14.40 -27.14
N PHE A 360 0.52 -14.66 -26.43
CA PHE A 360 0.57 -15.05 -25.04
C PHE A 360 0.94 -16.52 -24.89
N ARG A 361 1.78 -16.82 -23.87
CA ARG A 361 1.84 -18.16 -23.30
C ARG A 361 0.56 -18.36 -22.49
N SER A 362 -0.24 -19.36 -22.87
CA SER A 362 -1.53 -19.61 -22.26
C SER A 362 -1.57 -20.93 -21.49
N GLN A 363 -2.36 -20.97 -20.43
CA GLN A 363 -2.76 -22.15 -19.71
C GLN A 363 -4.29 -22.18 -19.62
N ILE A 364 -4.90 -23.26 -20.09
CA ILE A 364 -6.36 -23.41 -20.15
C ILE A 364 -6.76 -24.66 -19.40
N GLN A 365 -7.66 -24.53 -18.45
CA GLN A 365 -8.14 -25.66 -17.64
C GLN A 365 -9.64 -25.56 -17.45
N CYS A 366 -10.32 -26.71 -17.59
CA CYS A 366 -11.74 -26.85 -17.30
C CYS A 366 -11.91 -27.36 -15.87
N LEU A 367 -12.63 -26.59 -15.05
CA LEU A 367 -12.99 -26.97 -13.70
C LEU A 367 -14.43 -27.47 -13.65
N ALA A 368 -14.63 -28.71 -13.20
CA ALA A 368 -15.93 -29.28 -12.88
C ALA A 368 -15.99 -29.51 -11.36
N VAL A 369 -16.92 -28.85 -10.70
CA VAL A 369 -17.12 -28.90 -9.25
C VAL A 369 -18.43 -29.60 -8.93
N THR A 370 -18.41 -30.54 -7.99
CA THR A 370 -19.62 -31.18 -7.47
C THR A 370 -19.63 -31.00 -5.95
N GLU A 371 -20.67 -30.34 -5.44
CA GLU A 371 -20.91 -30.23 -4.01
C GLU A 371 -21.76 -31.38 -3.53
N VAL A 372 -21.65 -31.72 -2.25
CA VAL A 372 -22.47 -32.74 -1.61
C VAL A 372 -23.35 -32.08 -0.57
N GLU A 373 -24.67 -32.16 -0.72
CA GLU A 373 -25.65 -31.58 0.19
C GLU A 373 -26.37 -32.71 0.96
N ALA A 374 -26.56 -32.51 2.27
CA ALA A 374 -27.34 -33.41 3.09
C ALA A 374 -28.86 -33.16 2.82
N VAL A 375 -29.57 -34.22 2.39
CA VAL A 375 -31.02 -34.19 2.15
C VAL A 375 -31.64 -35.33 2.97
N GLY A 376 -32.20 -35.00 4.12
CA GLY A 376 -32.69 -35.99 5.07
C GLY A 376 -31.54 -36.91 5.55
N ARG A 377 -31.64 -38.22 5.30
CA ARG A 377 -30.61 -39.21 5.66
C ARG A 377 -29.57 -39.48 4.54
N TYR A 378 -29.71 -38.81 3.41
CA TYR A 378 -28.86 -39.04 2.22
C TYR A 378 -27.94 -37.85 1.98
N HIS A 379 -26.87 -38.10 1.21
CA HIS A 379 -25.96 -37.10 0.71
C HIS A 379 -26.09 -37.02 -0.81
N MET A 380 -26.62 -35.93 -1.33
CA MET A 380 -26.89 -35.72 -2.75
C MET A 380 -25.75 -34.98 -3.41
N MET A 381 -25.31 -35.47 -4.56
CA MET A 381 -24.34 -34.78 -5.41
C MET A 381 -25.04 -33.69 -6.23
N LYS A 382 -24.50 -32.47 -6.19
CA LYS A 382 -24.99 -31.32 -6.94
C LYS A 382 -23.87 -30.78 -7.81
N ALA A 383 -23.87 -31.19 -9.08
CA ALA A 383 -22.89 -30.73 -10.05
C ALA A 383 -23.13 -29.25 -10.41
N GLN A 384 -22.03 -28.50 -10.49
CA GLN A 384 -22.02 -27.15 -11.04
C GLN A 384 -21.65 -27.21 -12.53
N ASN A 385 -22.03 -26.16 -13.29
CA ASN A 385 -21.59 -26.07 -14.68
C ASN A 385 -20.08 -25.97 -14.74
N PRO A 386 -19.41 -26.71 -15.63
CA PRO A 386 -17.98 -26.59 -15.85
C PRO A 386 -17.61 -25.17 -16.31
N ILE A 387 -16.47 -24.69 -15.85
CA ILE A 387 -15.92 -23.37 -16.20
C ILE A 387 -14.49 -23.54 -16.74
N TYR A 388 -14.20 -22.89 -17.85
CA TYR A 388 -12.84 -22.78 -18.34
C TYR A 388 -12.15 -21.59 -17.67
N VAL A 389 -11.05 -21.86 -16.97
CA VAL A 389 -10.14 -20.84 -16.44
C VAL A 389 -8.94 -20.75 -17.37
N MET A 390 -8.80 -19.60 -18.00
CA MET A 390 -7.82 -19.36 -19.04
C MET A 390 -6.85 -18.27 -18.55
N MET A 391 -5.58 -18.60 -18.42
CA MET A 391 -4.52 -17.66 -18.05
C MET A 391 -3.63 -17.38 -19.26
N GLY A 392 -3.35 -16.12 -19.50
CA GLY A 392 -2.39 -15.66 -20.48
C GLY A 392 -1.38 -14.68 -19.89
N GLU A 393 -0.15 -14.81 -20.30
CA GLU A 393 0.95 -13.90 -19.93
C GLU A 393 1.90 -13.70 -21.11
N CYS A 394 2.52 -12.51 -21.18
CA CYS A 394 3.51 -12.22 -22.20
C CYS A 394 4.67 -13.22 -22.13
N VAL A 395 5.13 -13.67 -23.29
CA VAL A 395 6.39 -14.45 -23.39
C VAL A 395 7.53 -13.42 -23.31
N ASP A 396 8.33 -13.49 -22.23
CA ASP A 396 9.56 -12.70 -22.19
C ASP A 396 10.43 -13.07 -23.38
N GLY A 397 10.73 -12.06 -24.23
CA GLY A 397 11.60 -12.21 -25.40
C GLY A 397 13.07 -12.25 -25.00
#